data_f1aa732b951ad6c9c40d750a90a73184
#
_entry.id   f1aa732b951ad6c9c40d750a90a73184
#
_cell.length_a   1.000
_cell.length_b   1.000
_cell.length_c   1.000
_cell.angle_alpha   90.00
_cell.angle_beta   90.00
_cell.angle_gamma   90.00
#
_symmetry.space_group_name_H-M   'P 1'
#
loop_
_entity.id
_entity.type
_entity.pdbx_description
1 polymer ?
#
loop_
_entity_poly.entity_id
_entity_poly.type
_entity_poly.pdbx_seq_one_letter_code
_entity_poly.pdbx_strand_id
1 'polypeptide(L)'
;MHSLLTQNNNINIIPIKAFKDNYIWLIQEKLNGIIVDPGDAKPVLTKLEKETINLKAILITHKHHDHIGGIEELINNYPNVKIYGPENNQFGFKYQIVKEGDAITVSGTKVKFNIIETPGHTLDHIVYVDKEHLFCGDTLFACGCGKLFEGTHDEMYKSLLKISSLAPNTKVYCGHEYTKENIKFALSIDADNYELNERCRRLQDVEITIPSLLQEELETNPFLRVRNSEEFKLIRKRKDEF
;
A
#
# COMPACT_ATOMS: atom_id res chain seq x y z
N MET A 1 24.17 -37.51 11.96
CA MET A 1 24.19 -36.30 11.11
C MET A 1 22.80 -35.74 11.04
N HIS A 2 22.46 -34.76 11.88
CA HIS A 2 21.19 -34.05 11.84
C HIS A 2 21.36 -32.91 10.83
N SER A 3 20.68 -33.05 9.69
CA SER A 3 20.58 -31.93 8.75
C SER A 3 19.75 -30.83 9.39
N LEU A 4 20.40 -29.74 9.76
CA LEU A 4 19.76 -28.48 10.07
C LEU A 4 19.06 -27.99 8.80
N LEU A 5 17.77 -28.34 8.66
CA LEU A 5 16.89 -27.67 7.75
C LEU A 5 16.79 -26.23 8.23
N THR A 6 17.55 -25.33 7.61
CA THR A 6 17.34 -23.90 7.70
C THR A 6 15.90 -23.64 7.26
N GLN A 7 15.01 -23.39 8.22
CA GLN A 7 13.67 -22.92 7.93
C GLN A 7 13.82 -21.53 7.29
N ASN A 8 13.77 -21.50 5.95
CA ASN A 8 13.60 -20.24 5.23
C ASN A 8 12.29 -19.62 5.68
N ASN A 9 12.39 -18.59 6.53
CA ASN A 9 11.26 -17.78 6.98
C ASN A 9 10.89 -16.79 5.86
N ASN A 10 10.60 -17.25 4.66
CA ASN A 10 10.24 -16.37 3.56
C ASN A 10 8.79 -15.94 3.72
N ILE A 11 8.59 -14.65 3.97
CA ILE A 11 7.32 -13.98 3.77
C ILE A 11 7.22 -13.70 2.27
N ASN A 12 6.15 -14.18 1.63
CA ASN A 12 5.83 -13.87 0.24
C ASN A 12 4.74 -12.80 0.21
N ILE A 13 4.93 -11.76 -0.58
CA ILE A 13 3.91 -10.74 -0.81
C ILE A 13 3.44 -10.90 -2.25
N ILE A 14 2.15 -11.15 -2.40
CA ILE A 14 1.54 -11.58 -3.65
C ILE A 14 0.42 -10.60 -4.01
N PRO A 15 0.45 -9.99 -5.21
CA PRO A 15 -0.66 -9.17 -5.69
C PRO A 15 -1.85 -10.05 -6.08
N ILE A 16 -3.01 -9.71 -5.58
CA ILE A 16 -4.30 -10.21 -6.06
C ILE A 16 -4.96 -9.05 -6.79
N LYS A 17 -5.10 -9.16 -8.12
CA LYS A 17 -5.74 -8.13 -8.94
C LYS A 17 -7.24 -8.10 -8.67
N ALA A 18 -7.78 -6.91 -8.50
CA ALA A 18 -9.20 -6.65 -8.37
C ALA A 18 -9.62 -5.45 -9.21
N PHE A 19 -10.88 -5.39 -9.60
CA PHE A 19 -11.42 -4.34 -10.45
C PHE A 19 -10.59 -4.12 -11.72
N LYS A 20 -10.30 -2.85 -12.05
CA LYS A 20 -9.53 -2.48 -13.23
C LYS A 20 -8.03 -2.44 -12.97
N ASP A 21 -7.63 -1.88 -11.83
CA ASP A 21 -6.24 -1.54 -11.51
C ASP A 21 -5.88 -1.67 -10.03
N ASN A 22 -6.82 -2.16 -9.17
CA ASN A 22 -6.57 -2.33 -7.75
C ASN A 22 -5.68 -3.55 -7.45
N TYR A 23 -4.83 -3.38 -6.45
CA TYR A 23 -4.11 -4.45 -5.80
C TYR A 23 -4.65 -4.72 -4.40
N ILE A 24 -5.04 -5.97 -4.16
CA ILE A 24 -5.22 -6.54 -2.83
C ILE A 24 -3.92 -7.28 -2.52
N TRP A 25 -3.27 -6.98 -1.41
CA TRP A 25 -1.99 -7.62 -1.08
C TRP A 25 -2.19 -8.82 -0.15
N LEU A 26 -1.75 -10.00 -0.59
CA LEU A 26 -1.65 -11.19 0.25
C LEU A 26 -0.21 -11.30 0.79
N ILE A 27 -0.08 -11.20 2.10
CA ILE A 27 1.17 -11.44 2.82
C ILE A 27 1.09 -12.87 3.37
N GLN A 28 1.87 -13.76 2.78
CA GLN A 28 1.84 -15.18 3.09
C GLN A 28 3.09 -15.63 3.83
N GLU A 29 2.89 -16.24 5.01
CA GLU A 29 3.92 -16.97 5.73
C GLU A 29 3.47 -18.44 5.89
N LYS A 30 4.09 -19.37 5.15
CA LYS A 30 3.66 -20.78 5.06
C LYS A 30 2.19 -20.88 4.61
N LEU A 31 1.32 -21.44 5.44
CA LEU A 31 -0.12 -21.56 5.19
C LEU A 31 -0.95 -20.46 5.85
N ASN A 32 -0.33 -19.43 6.43
CA ASN A 32 -1.03 -18.31 7.02
C ASN A 32 -0.97 -17.10 6.11
N GLY A 33 -2.09 -16.43 5.93
CA GLY A 33 -2.23 -15.25 5.08
C GLY A 33 -2.76 -14.04 5.85
N ILE A 34 -2.27 -12.87 5.47
CA ILE A 34 -2.79 -11.56 5.88
C ILE A 34 -3.19 -10.86 4.59
N ILE A 35 -4.36 -10.27 4.55
CA ILE A 35 -4.86 -9.53 3.39
C ILE A 35 -4.85 -8.04 3.72
N VAL A 36 -4.37 -7.22 2.78
CA VAL A 36 -4.43 -5.76 2.86
C VAL A 36 -5.41 -5.26 1.81
N ASP A 37 -6.34 -4.41 2.23
CA ASP A 37 -7.31 -3.69 1.42
C ASP A 37 -8.14 -4.59 0.47
N PRO A 38 -8.92 -5.54 1.00
CA PRO A 38 -9.74 -6.42 0.17
C PRO A 38 -11.00 -5.72 -0.34
N GLY A 39 -10.88 -4.93 -1.40
CA GLY A 39 -12.02 -4.29 -2.05
C GLY A 39 -13.02 -5.26 -2.68
N ASP A 40 -12.54 -6.44 -3.11
CA ASP A 40 -13.34 -7.53 -3.66
C ASP A 40 -12.97 -8.85 -2.97
N ALA A 41 -13.97 -9.54 -2.41
CA ALA A 41 -13.76 -10.81 -1.74
C ALA A 41 -13.49 -11.97 -2.69
N LYS A 42 -14.11 -11.99 -3.86
CA LYS A 42 -14.08 -13.13 -4.77
C LYS A 42 -12.67 -13.55 -5.20
N PRO A 43 -11.80 -12.67 -5.69
CA PRO A 43 -10.44 -13.06 -6.05
C PRO A 43 -9.61 -13.49 -4.82
N VAL A 44 -9.87 -12.92 -3.63
CA VAL A 44 -9.24 -13.31 -2.38
C VAL A 44 -9.64 -14.74 -1.99
N LEU A 45 -10.94 -15.03 -1.93
CA LEU A 45 -11.47 -16.36 -1.59
C LEU A 45 -10.92 -17.43 -2.54
N THR A 46 -10.93 -17.16 -3.85
CA THR A 46 -10.38 -18.05 -4.87
C THR A 46 -8.90 -18.36 -4.61
N LYS A 47 -8.11 -17.34 -4.27
CA LYS A 47 -6.67 -17.49 -3.98
C LYS A 47 -6.42 -18.30 -2.72
N LEU A 48 -7.14 -17.97 -1.63
CA LEU A 48 -6.99 -18.64 -0.33
C LEU A 48 -7.38 -20.13 -0.41
N GLU A 49 -8.48 -20.44 -1.10
CA GLU A 49 -8.94 -21.82 -1.30
C GLU A 49 -7.95 -22.63 -2.14
N LYS A 50 -7.56 -22.11 -3.30
CA LYS A 50 -6.63 -22.78 -4.23
C LYS A 50 -5.31 -23.16 -3.57
N GLU A 51 -4.80 -22.33 -2.67
CA GLU A 51 -3.49 -22.53 -2.03
C GLU A 51 -3.60 -23.03 -0.57
N THR A 52 -4.82 -23.31 -0.11
CA THR A 52 -5.11 -23.80 1.26
C THR A 52 -4.52 -22.85 2.32
N ILE A 53 -4.73 -21.55 2.14
CA ILE A 53 -4.21 -20.51 3.03
C ILE A 53 -5.23 -20.17 4.11
N ASN A 54 -4.76 -20.18 5.36
CA ASN A 54 -5.57 -19.77 6.51
C ASN A 54 -5.51 -18.24 6.67
N LEU A 55 -6.61 -17.56 6.44
CA LEU A 55 -6.70 -16.11 6.65
C LEU A 55 -6.62 -15.78 8.15
N LYS A 56 -5.59 -15.05 8.56
CA LYS A 56 -5.31 -14.68 9.95
C LYS A 56 -5.72 -13.26 10.27
N ALA A 57 -5.52 -12.34 9.32
CA ALA A 57 -5.88 -10.95 9.52
C ALA A 57 -6.24 -10.26 8.20
N ILE A 58 -7.00 -9.18 8.34
CA ILE A 58 -7.28 -8.18 7.31
C ILE A 58 -6.75 -6.85 7.83
N LEU A 59 -6.01 -6.12 7.01
CA LEU A 59 -5.49 -4.79 7.28
C LEU A 59 -6.18 -3.79 6.35
N ILE A 60 -6.68 -2.69 6.91
CA ILE A 60 -7.38 -1.65 6.18
C ILE A 60 -6.56 -0.38 6.25
N THR A 61 -6.20 0.19 5.10
CA THR A 61 -5.48 1.48 5.07
C THR A 61 -6.43 2.66 5.20
N HIS A 62 -7.59 2.64 4.56
CA HIS A 62 -8.60 3.70 4.57
C HIS A 62 -9.98 3.19 4.15
N LYS A 63 -10.97 4.06 4.18
CA LYS A 63 -12.41 3.71 4.07
C LYS A 63 -12.98 3.55 2.67
N HIS A 64 -12.24 3.83 1.59
CA HIS A 64 -12.83 3.75 0.25
C HIS A 64 -13.31 2.34 -0.08
N HIS A 65 -14.43 2.27 -0.80
CA HIS A 65 -15.12 1.00 -1.05
C HIS A 65 -14.26 -0.03 -1.78
N ASP A 66 -13.43 0.41 -2.69
CA ASP A 66 -12.49 -0.43 -3.44
C ASP A 66 -11.31 -0.96 -2.60
N HIS A 67 -11.23 -0.59 -1.31
CA HIS A 67 -10.31 -1.15 -0.31
C HIS A 67 -11.01 -1.98 0.78
N ILE A 68 -12.32 -1.80 0.96
CA ILE A 68 -13.07 -2.47 2.04
C ILE A 68 -14.28 -3.30 1.57
N GLY A 69 -14.70 -3.17 0.31
CA GLY A 69 -15.95 -3.73 -0.20
C GLY A 69 -16.09 -5.25 -0.07
N GLY A 70 -14.98 -5.98 -0.02
CA GLY A 70 -14.97 -7.44 0.15
C GLY A 70 -14.98 -7.91 1.61
N ILE A 71 -14.84 -7.01 2.60
CA ILE A 71 -14.61 -7.42 4.00
C ILE A 71 -15.78 -8.20 4.59
N GLU A 72 -17.02 -7.77 4.37
CA GLU A 72 -18.19 -8.45 4.94
C GLU A 72 -18.29 -9.90 4.44
N GLU A 73 -18.06 -10.14 3.16
CA GLU A 73 -18.06 -11.49 2.60
C GLU A 73 -16.89 -12.33 3.15
N LEU A 74 -15.72 -11.74 3.35
CA LEU A 74 -14.58 -12.41 3.99
C LEU A 74 -14.88 -12.77 5.46
N ILE A 75 -15.57 -11.91 6.22
CA ILE A 75 -16.02 -12.21 7.58
C ILE A 75 -16.96 -13.41 7.60
N ASN A 76 -17.91 -13.48 6.66
CA ASN A 76 -18.85 -14.60 6.56
C ASN A 76 -18.14 -15.93 6.31
N ASN A 77 -17.05 -15.94 5.52
CA ASN A 77 -16.26 -17.13 5.25
C ASN A 77 -15.21 -17.43 6.35
N TYR A 78 -14.72 -16.40 7.04
CA TYR A 78 -13.69 -16.49 8.08
C TYR A 78 -14.12 -15.73 9.35
N PRO A 79 -15.11 -16.22 10.12
CA PRO A 79 -15.73 -15.46 11.22
C PRO A 79 -14.77 -15.13 12.38
N ASN A 80 -13.62 -15.79 12.46
CA ASN A 80 -12.60 -15.55 13.48
C ASN A 80 -11.43 -14.69 12.98
N VAL A 81 -11.50 -14.14 11.77
CA VAL A 81 -10.45 -13.28 11.21
C VAL A 81 -10.29 -12.02 12.05
N LYS A 82 -9.04 -11.62 12.31
CA LYS A 82 -8.74 -10.35 12.96
C LYS A 82 -8.72 -9.24 11.93
N ILE A 83 -9.39 -8.13 12.21
CA ILE A 83 -9.41 -6.98 11.31
C ILE A 83 -8.80 -5.80 12.04
N TYR A 84 -7.87 -5.12 11.39
CA TYR A 84 -7.21 -3.92 11.89
C TYR A 84 -7.44 -2.78 10.89
N GLY A 85 -7.71 -1.60 11.38
CA GLY A 85 -7.94 -0.43 10.52
C GLY A 85 -7.91 0.89 11.30
N PRO A 86 -7.94 2.03 10.58
CA PRO A 86 -7.99 3.34 11.21
C PRO A 86 -9.29 3.57 11.98
N GLU A 87 -9.31 4.57 12.84
CA GLU A 87 -10.53 4.99 13.50
C GLU A 87 -11.53 5.53 12.46
N ASN A 88 -12.62 4.79 12.27
CA ASN A 88 -13.69 5.17 11.35
C ASN A 88 -15.03 4.61 11.82
N ASN A 89 -15.99 5.49 12.06
CA ASN A 89 -17.33 5.13 12.54
C ASN A 89 -18.29 4.68 11.44
N GLN A 90 -17.84 4.64 10.19
CA GLN A 90 -18.66 4.22 9.04
C GLN A 90 -18.49 2.72 8.71
N PHE A 91 -17.54 2.02 9.32
CA PHE A 91 -17.37 0.58 9.12
C PHE A 91 -18.51 -0.19 9.79
N GLY A 92 -19.26 -0.99 8.99
CA GLY A 92 -20.41 -1.79 9.45
C GLY A 92 -20.02 -3.08 10.19
N PHE A 93 -18.76 -3.35 10.44
CA PHE A 93 -18.22 -4.58 11.03
C PHE A 93 -17.33 -4.30 12.24
N LYS A 94 -17.10 -5.36 13.06
CA LYS A 94 -16.18 -5.26 14.20
C LYS A 94 -14.72 -5.34 13.74
N TYR A 95 -13.90 -4.45 14.20
CA TYR A 95 -12.46 -4.42 13.94
C TYR A 95 -11.70 -3.81 15.13
N GLN A 96 -10.39 -3.96 15.13
CA GLN A 96 -9.50 -3.30 16.10
C GLN A 96 -8.98 -2.02 15.49
N ILE A 97 -9.28 -0.90 16.14
CA ILE A 97 -8.72 0.41 15.77
C ILE A 97 -7.23 0.41 16.07
N VAL A 98 -6.45 0.92 15.13
CA VAL A 98 -5.01 1.15 15.25
C VAL A 98 -4.68 2.57 14.78
N LYS A 99 -3.67 3.19 15.40
CA LYS A 99 -3.28 4.59 15.19
C LYS A 99 -1.76 4.77 15.19
N GLU A 100 -1.33 5.97 14.90
CA GLU A 100 0.09 6.36 14.93
C GLU A 100 0.81 5.83 16.17
N GLY A 101 1.93 5.15 15.94
CA GLY A 101 2.78 4.60 16.99
C GLY A 101 2.36 3.22 17.52
N ASP A 102 1.17 2.74 17.16
CA ASP A 102 0.78 1.37 17.50
C ASP A 102 1.64 0.36 16.74
N ALA A 103 1.76 -0.84 17.34
CA ALA A 103 2.37 -1.99 16.69
C ALA A 103 1.44 -3.20 16.77
N ILE A 104 1.19 -3.84 15.65
CA ILE A 104 0.40 -5.07 15.60
C ILE A 104 1.30 -6.28 15.32
N THR A 105 0.96 -7.41 15.93
CA THR A 105 1.54 -8.72 15.62
C THR A 105 0.42 -9.66 15.27
N VAL A 106 0.48 -10.27 14.10
CA VAL A 106 -0.57 -11.17 13.64
C VAL A 106 -0.32 -12.58 14.16
N SER A 107 -1.26 -13.09 14.95
CA SER A 107 -1.15 -14.40 15.58
C SER A 107 -0.96 -15.53 14.54
N GLY A 108 -0.04 -16.44 14.82
CA GLY A 108 0.31 -17.54 13.90
C GLY A 108 1.28 -17.15 12.79
N THR A 109 1.77 -15.90 12.79
CA THR A 109 2.82 -15.39 11.89
C THR A 109 3.92 -14.70 12.69
N LYS A 110 5.05 -14.41 12.04
CA LYS A 110 6.12 -13.56 12.59
C LYS A 110 5.99 -12.10 12.14
N VAL A 111 4.94 -11.81 11.38
CA VAL A 111 4.71 -10.49 10.80
C VAL A 111 4.34 -9.51 11.89
N LYS A 112 5.04 -8.38 11.90
CA LYS A 112 4.79 -7.26 12.81
C LYS A 112 4.82 -5.96 12.02
N PHE A 113 3.79 -5.14 12.17
CA PHE A 113 3.72 -3.82 11.58
C PHE A 113 3.68 -2.72 12.62
N ASN A 114 4.33 -1.62 12.33
CA ASN A 114 4.10 -0.34 12.98
C ASN A 114 3.10 0.46 12.12
N ILE A 115 2.34 1.33 12.77
CA ILE A 115 1.30 2.14 12.14
C ILE A 115 1.78 3.58 12.04
N ILE A 116 1.56 4.19 10.88
CA ILE A 116 1.80 5.61 10.65
C ILE A 116 0.51 6.21 10.08
N GLU A 117 0.00 7.26 10.69
CA GLU A 117 -1.12 8.02 10.15
C GLU A 117 -0.66 8.91 9.00
N THR A 118 -1.38 8.83 7.88
CA THR A 118 -1.05 9.53 6.63
C THR A 118 -2.27 10.24 6.05
N PRO A 119 -2.88 11.19 6.80
CA PRO A 119 -4.02 11.94 6.30
C PRO A 119 -3.67 12.72 5.02
N GLY A 120 -4.64 12.80 4.12
CA GLY A 120 -4.48 13.50 2.84
C GLY A 120 -5.46 13.01 1.80
N HIS A 121 -5.29 11.79 1.31
CA HIS A 121 -6.24 11.14 0.39
C HIS A 121 -7.62 11.01 1.07
N THR A 122 -7.65 10.39 2.24
CA THR A 122 -8.73 10.50 3.23
C THR A 122 -8.16 11.00 4.55
N LEU A 123 -8.99 11.44 5.48
CA LEU A 123 -8.53 11.90 6.80
C LEU A 123 -8.17 10.74 7.72
N ASP A 124 -8.79 9.59 7.53
CA ASP A 124 -8.56 8.38 8.32
C ASP A 124 -7.39 7.51 7.82
N HIS A 125 -6.69 7.92 6.76
CA HIS A 125 -5.68 7.07 6.12
C HIS A 125 -4.50 6.73 7.04
N ILE A 126 -4.16 5.41 7.08
CA ILE A 126 -2.98 4.88 7.75
C ILE A 126 -2.16 4.00 6.81
N VAL A 127 -0.91 3.78 7.14
CA VAL A 127 -0.05 2.82 6.44
C VAL A 127 0.52 1.80 7.42
N TYR A 128 0.80 0.61 6.91
CA TYR A 128 1.42 -0.48 7.66
C TYR A 128 2.86 -0.64 7.21
N VAL A 129 3.80 -0.54 8.13
CA VAL A 129 5.22 -0.62 7.82
C VAL A 129 5.95 -1.62 8.72
N ASP A 130 6.77 -2.47 8.11
CA ASP A 130 7.77 -3.28 8.79
C ASP A 130 9.20 -2.83 8.41
N LYS A 131 10.20 -3.68 8.63
CA LYS A 131 11.59 -3.33 8.31
C LYS A 131 11.89 -3.18 6.82
N GLU A 132 11.11 -3.83 5.96
CA GLU A 132 11.39 -3.97 4.52
C GLU A 132 10.22 -3.58 3.64
N HIS A 133 8.99 -3.54 4.20
CA HIS A 133 7.75 -3.40 3.44
C HIS A 133 6.88 -2.27 3.98
N LEU A 134 6.32 -1.49 3.07
CA LEU A 134 5.35 -0.44 3.33
C LEU A 134 4.09 -0.72 2.50
N PHE A 135 2.95 -0.94 3.16
CA PHE A 135 1.63 -1.00 2.53
C PHE A 135 0.97 0.36 2.72
N CYS A 136 0.97 1.16 1.66
CA CYS A 136 0.62 2.59 1.74
C CYS A 136 -0.74 2.94 1.16
N GLY A 137 -1.55 1.96 0.77
CA GLY A 137 -2.85 2.23 0.16
C GLY A 137 -2.75 3.30 -0.92
N ASP A 138 -3.51 4.37 -0.74
CA ASP A 138 -3.61 5.48 -1.68
C ASP A 138 -2.91 6.77 -1.22
N THR A 139 -1.97 6.67 -0.27
CA THR A 139 -1.13 7.83 0.08
C THR A 139 -0.02 8.03 -0.95
N LEU A 140 0.79 7.00 -1.22
CA LEU A 140 1.90 7.04 -2.16
C LEU A 140 1.67 6.03 -3.28
N PHE A 141 1.85 6.45 -4.53
CA PHE A 141 1.90 5.58 -5.70
C PHE A 141 3.27 5.64 -6.35
N ALA A 142 3.60 4.63 -7.14
CA ALA A 142 4.80 4.68 -7.97
C ALA A 142 4.77 5.90 -8.90
N CYS A 143 5.77 6.77 -8.80
CA CYS A 143 5.85 8.08 -9.47
C CYS A 143 4.66 9.02 -9.20
N GLY A 144 3.89 8.83 -8.13
CA GLY A 144 2.68 9.60 -7.86
C GLY A 144 2.27 9.63 -6.39
N CYS A 145 1.16 10.26 -6.11
CA CYS A 145 0.46 10.20 -4.82
C CYS A 145 -1.05 10.24 -5.04
N GLY A 146 -1.81 9.88 -4.01
CA GLY A 146 -3.25 9.91 -4.03
C GLY A 146 -3.84 11.30 -4.29
N LYS A 147 -5.00 11.33 -4.95
CA LYS A 147 -5.82 12.53 -5.03
C LYS A 147 -6.33 12.89 -3.64
N LEU A 148 -6.47 14.18 -3.35
CA LEU A 148 -7.01 14.65 -2.08
C LEU A 148 -8.53 14.73 -2.17
N PHE A 149 -9.23 13.82 -1.50
CA PHE A 149 -10.69 13.87 -1.40
C PHE A 149 -11.16 14.61 -0.14
N GLU A 150 -10.40 14.51 0.95
CA GLU A 150 -10.79 15.04 2.26
C GLU A 150 -9.72 15.91 2.90
N GLY A 151 -8.46 15.50 2.80
CA GLY A 151 -7.36 16.21 3.44
C GLY A 151 -6.89 17.43 2.65
N THR A 152 -5.99 18.18 3.27
CA THR A 152 -5.33 19.34 2.70
C THR A 152 -4.01 18.97 2.02
N HIS A 153 -3.51 19.85 1.16
CA HIS A 153 -2.17 19.69 0.55
C HIS A 153 -1.05 19.62 1.60
N ASP A 154 -1.20 20.36 2.70
CA ASP A 154 -0.22 20.38 3.80
C ASP A 154 -0.22 19.05 4.57
N GLU A 155 -1.39 18.46 4.84
CA GLU A 155 -1.50 17.14 5.47
C GLU A 155 -0.89 16.05 4.60
N MET A 156 -1.23 15.98 3.31
CA MET A 156 -0.64 15.00 2.39
C MET A 156 0.88 15.18 2.27
N TYR A 157 1.36 16.42 2.15
CA TYR A 157 2.80 16.70 2.11
C TYR A 157 3.51 16.19 3.37
N LYS A 158 2.97 16.45 4.57
CA LYS A 158 3.50 15.93 5.84
C LYS A 158 3.46 14.40 5.91
N SER A 159 2.40 13.79 5.40
CA SER A 159 2.27 12.33 5.30
C SER A 159 3.34 11.72 4.40
N LEU A 160 3.59 12.34 3.25
CA LEU A 160 4.67 11.92 2.34
C LEU A 160 6.06 12.13 2.94
N LEU A 161 6.27 13.18 3.74
CA LEU A 161 7.54 13.37 4.49
C LEU A 161 7.79 12.25 5.51
N LYS A 162 6.75 11.78 6.23
CA LYS A 162 6.89 10.62 7.13
C LYS A 162 7.34 9.37 6.35
N ILE A 163 6.72 9.10 5.20
CA ILE A 163 7.10 7.98 4.34
C ILE A 163 8.53 8.14 3.82
N SER A 164 8.91 9.33 3.36
CA SER A 164 10.27 9.63 2.85
C SER A 164 11.37 9.42 3.89
N SER A 165 11.03 9.45 5.18
CA SER A 165 11.99 9.22 6.28
C SER A 165 12.27 7.74 6.55
N LEU A 166 11.56 6.81 5.92
CA LEU A 166 11.79 5.38 6.04
C LEU A 166 13.10 4.97 5.33
N ALA A 167 13.54 3.75 5.58
CA ALA A 167 14.76 3.23 4.97
C ALA A 167 14.65 3.21 3.42
N PRO A 168 15.67 3.68 2.69
CA PRO A 168 15.60 3.76 1.21
C PRO A 168 15.34 2.43 0.50
N ASN A 169 15.73 1.31 1.12
CA ASN A 169 15.48 -0.04 0.61
C ASN A 169 14.08 -0.60 0.95
N THR A 170 13.19 0.22 1.54
CA THR A 170 11.81 -0.17 1.79
C THR A 170 11.08 -0.41 0.48
N LYS A 171 10.43 -1.56 0.35
CA LYS A 171 9.55 -1.91 -0.78
C LYS A 171 8.17 -1.30 -0.55
N VAL A 172 7.69 -0.55 -1.53
CA VAL A 172 6.44 0.21 -1.47
C VAL A 172 5.33 -0.54 -2.21
N TYR A 173 4.28 -0.91 -1.49
CA TYR A 173 3.10 -1.63 -1.98
C TYR A 173 1.89 -0.70 -1.89
N CYS A 174 1.53 -0.07 -3.00
CA CYS A 174 0.38 0.83 -3.10
C CYS A 174 -0.90 0.10 -3.54
N GLY A 175 -2.05 0.79 -3.47
CA GLY A 175 -3.36 0.23 -3.78
C GLY A 175 -3.66 0.03 -5.26
N HIS A 176 -2.94 0.71 -6.16
CA HIS A 176 -3.29 0.74 -7.60
C HIS A 176 -2.09 0.65 -8.53
N GLU A 177 -2.32 0.08 -9.74
CA GLU A 177 -1.34 0.06 -10.83
C GLU A 177 -1.46 1.33 -11.69
N TYR A 178 -0.97 2.45 -11.18
CA TYR A 178 -0.97 3.75 -11.87
C TYR A 178 0.39 4.17 -12.42
N THR A 179 1.40 3.33 -12.30
CA THR A 179 2.81 3.67 -12.54
C THR A 179 3.05 4.29 -13.90
N LYS A 180 2.56 3.68 -14.97
CA LYS A 180 2.82 4.16 -16.34
C LYS A 180 2.21 5.54 -16.60
N GLU A 181 0.99 5.77 -16.10
CA GLU A 181 0.33 7.08 -16.23
C GLU A 181 1.00 8.13 -15.32
N ASN A 182 1.47 7.73 -14.16
CA ASN A 182 2.22 8.61 -13.28
C ASN A 182 3.59 8.97 -13.86
N ILE A 183 4.29 8.04 -14.50
CA ILE A 183 5.55 8.32 -15.21
C ILE A 183 5.34 9.34 -16.33
N LYS A 184 4.28 9.24 -17.12
CA LYS A 184 3.96 10.24 -18.16
C LYS A 184 3.81 11.63 -17.56
N PHE A 185 3.09 11.74 -16.45
CA PHE A 185 2.97 12.99 -15.71
C PHE A 185 4.32 13.46 -15.17
N ALA A 186 5.08 12.59 -14.51
CA ALA A 186 6.38 12.93 -13.93
C ALA A 186 7.35 13.46 -15.00
N LEU A 187 7.39 12.84 -16.19
CA LEU A 187 8.17 13.33 -17.34
C LEU A 187 7.70 14.69 -17.85
N SER A 188 6.42 15.03 -17.72
CA SER A 188 5.93 16.37 -18.06
C SER A 188 6.39 17.47 -17.08
N ILE A 189 6.82 17.04 -15.87
CA ILE A 189 7.35 17.94 -14.83
C ILE A 189 8.87 18.04 -14.89
N ASP A 190 9.56 16.92 -15.13
CA ASP A 190 11.02 16.79 -15.04
C ASP A 190 11.55 15.86 -16.16
N ALA A 191 11.47 16.35 -17.41
CA ALA A 191 11.85 15.60 -18.59
C ALA A 191 13.33 15.18 -18.62
N ASP A 192 14.19 15.98 -17.99
CA ASP A 192 15.65 15.78 -17.98
C ASP A 192 16.12 14.85 -16.85
N ASN A 193 15.21 14.34 -16.02
CA ASN A 193 15.55 13.42 -14.96
C ASN A 193 15.99 12.05 -15.54
N TYR A 194 17.27 11.78 -15.41
CA TYR A 194 17.89 10.57 -15.97
C TYR A 194 17.25 9.29 -15.37
N GLU A 195 17.12 9.20 -14.04
CA GLU A 195 16.57 8.03 -13.35
C GLU A 195 15.10 7.78 -13.72
N LEU A 196 14.31 8.84 -13.89
CA LEU A 196 12.92 8.73 -14.35
C LEU A 196 12.85 8.22 -15.80
N ASN A 197 13.73 8.67 -16.68
CA ASN A 197 13.79 8.19 -18.06
C ASN A 197 14.21 6.72 -18.12
N GLU A 198 15.19 6.29 -17.30
CA GLU A 198 15.57 4.87 -17.19
C GLU A 198 14.42 4.02 -16.63
N ARG A 199 13.73 4.51 -15.59
CA ARG A 199 12.55 3.85 -15.03
C ARG A 199 11.45 3.69 -16.06
N CYS A 200 11.18 4.71 -16.87
CA CYS A 200 10.21 4.67 -17.95
C CYS A 200 10.53 3.55 -18.95
N ARG A 201 11.78 3.47 -19.43
CA ARG A 201 12.23 2.44 -20.37
C ARG A 201 12.12 1.04 -19.79
N ARG A 202 12.58 0.85 -18.54
CA ARG A 202 12.56 -0.44 -17.86
C ARG A 202 11.14 -0.98 -17.64
N LEU A 203 10.16 -0.11 -17.37
CA LEU A 203 8.79 -0.49 -17.05
C LEU A 203 7.84 -0.50 -18.26
N GLN A 204 8.30 -0.19 -19.46
CA GLN A 204 7.47 -0.05 -20.65
C GLN A 204 6.56 -1.27 -20.89
N ASP A 205 7.14 -2.48 -20.82
CA ASP A 205 6.45 -3.73 -21.11
C ASP A 205 6.14 -4.55 -19.84
N VAL A 206 6.34 -3.96 -18.65
CA VAL A 206 6.04 -4.62 -17.38
C VAL A 206 4.58 -4.42 -17.03
N GLU A 207 3.85 -5.50 -16.76
CA GLU A 207 2.43 -5.46 -16.42
C GLU A 207 2.19 -5.10 -14.95
N ILE A 208 2.96 -5.72 -14.03
CA ILE A 208 2.90 -5.48 -12.59
C ILE A 208 4.18 -4.75 -12.21
N THR A 209 4.07 -3.46 -11.89
CA THR A 209 5.23 -2.61 -11.61
C THR A 209 5.53 -2.42 -10.13
N ILE A 210 4.63 -2.91 -9.27
CA ILE A 210 4.70 -2.84 -7.81
C ILE A 210 5.21 -4.17 -7.25
N PRO A 211 6.11 -4.19 -6.24
CA PRO A 211 6.55 -3.02 -5.45
C PRO A 211 7.62 -2.18 -6.17
N SER A 212 7.61 -0.89 -5.90
CA SER A 212 8.77 -0.03 -6.15
C SER A 212 9.69 0.01 -4.92
N LEU A 213 10.89 0.58 -5.06
CA LEU A 213 11.76 0.88 -3.92
C LEU A 213 11.58 2.34 -3.51
N LEU A 214 11.59 2.60 -2.22
CA LEU A 214 11.49 3.99 -1.72
C LEU A 214 12.62 4.88 -2.26
N GLN A 215 13.83 4.35 -2.42
CA GLN A 215 14.95 5.06 -3.06
C GLN A 215 14.56 5.53 -4.48
N GLU A 216 13.96 4.65 -5.28
CA GLU A 216 13.54 4.98 -6.63
C GLU A 216 12.42 6.04 -6.63
N GLU A 217 11.51 5.99 -5.64
CA GLU A 217 10.49 7.03 -5.47
C GLU A 217 11.13 8.39 -5.09
N LEU A 218 12.11 8.40 -4.20
CA LEU A 218 12.83 9.64 -3.84
C LEU A 218 13.57 10.26 -5.03
N GLU A 219 14.03 9.47 -5.98
CA GLU A 219 14.76 9.91 -7.16
C GLU A 219 13.84 10.36 -8.31
N THR A 220 12.63 9.75 -8.43
CA THR A 220 11.80 9.88 -9.63
C THR A 220 10.41 10.44 -9.39
N ASN A 221 9.88 10.35 -8.16
CA ASN A 221 8.51 10.77 -7.85
C ASN A 221 8.45 12.29 -7.63
N PRO A 222 7.73 13.05 -8.47
CA PRO A 222 7.69 14.51 -8.36
C PRO A 222 7.10 15.01 -7.04
N PHE A 223 6.24 14.21 -6.38
CA PHE A 223 5.62 14.57 -5.10
C PHE A 223 6.54 14.37 -3.90
N LEU A 224 7.57 13.52 -3.99
CA LEU A 224 8.58 13.35 -2.95
C LEU A 224 9.79 14.27 -3.13
N ARG A 225 9.92 14.90 -4.29
CA ARG A 225 11.05 15.79 -4.65
C ARG A 225 10.74 17.27 -4.47
N VAL A 226 9.55 17.59 -3.98
CA VAL A 226 9.17 18.97 -3.63
C VAL A 226 9.84 19.43 -2.34
N ARG A 227 10.11 20.73 -2.23
CA ARG A 227 10.81 21.33 -1.08
C ARG A 227 9.88 21.78 0.04
N ASN A 228 8.62 22.00 -0.28
CA ASN A 228 7.61 22.50 0.67
C ASN A 228 6.18 22.19 0.18
N SER A 229 5.19 22.45 1.04
CA SER A 229 3.78 22.18 0.76
C SER A 229 3.18 23.05 -0.36
N GLU A 230 3.69 24.25 -0.60
CA GLU A 230 3.23 25.10 -1.70
C GLU A 230 3.66 24.53 -3.06
N GLU A 231 4.90 24.05 -3.16
CA GLU A 231 5.37 23.35 -4.36
C GLU A 231 4.60 22.05 -4.59
N PHE A 232 4.34 21.26 -3.53
CA PHE A 232 3.47 20.09 -3.58
C PHE A 232 2.09 20.44 -4.15
N LYS A 233 1.46 21.49 -3.63
CA LYS A 233 0.15 21.97 -4.06
C LYS A 233 0.12 22.31 -5.55
N LEU A 234 1.16 22.96 -6.06
CA LEU A 234 1.28 23.31 -7.47
C LEU A 234 1.35 22.04 -8.35
N ILE A 235 2.19 21.07 -7.96
CA ILE A 235 2.32 19.81 -8.70
C ILE A 235 1.02 18.98 -8.62
N ARG A 236 0.36 18.92 -7.44
CA ARG A 236 -0.90 18.19 -7.30
C ARG A 236 -2.00 18.77 -8.19
N LYS A 237 -2.15 20.10 -8.24
CA LYS A 237 -3.09 20.75 -9.16
C LYS A 237 -2.79 20.43 -10.62
N ARG A 238 -1.52 20.51 -11.04
CA ARG A 238 -1.14 20.11 -12.40
C ARG A 238 -1.47 18.66 -12.71
N LYS A 239 -1.33 17.75 -11.74
CA LYS A 239 -1.71 16.34 -11.92
C LYS A 239 -3.22 16.16 -12.01
N ASP A 240 -4.01 16.96 -11.30
CA ASP A 240 -5.48 16.88 -11.33
C ASP A 240 -6.05 17.39 -12.67
N GLU A 241 -5.28 18.21 -13.40
CA GLU A 241 -5.62 18.76 -14.73
C GLU A 241 -5.01 17.95 -15.89
N PHE A 242 -4.08 17.02 -15.61
CA PHE A 242 -3.38 16.18 -16.59
C PHE A 242 -4.22 14.99 -17.03
#